data_a2503640770697f1d7f57a9380e36dd0
#
_entry.id   a2503640770697f1d7f57a9380e36dd0
#
_cell.length_a   1.000
_cell.length_b   1.000
_cell.length_c   1.000
_cell.angle_alpha   90.00
_cell.angle_beta   90.00
_cell.angle_gamma   90.00
#
_symmetry.space_group_name_H-M   'P 1'
#
loop_
_entity.id
_entity.type
_entity.pdbx_description
1 polymer ?
#
loop_
_entity_poly.entity_id
_entity_poly.type
_entity_poly.pdbx_seq_one_letter_code
_entity_poly.pdbx_strand_id
1 'polypeptide(L)'
;MGHLIEASFIPDLRSAGNLERMLTFEADAGDTIFINSSPKRSEQFFEVLCGLRVPDAGTVLIDGIDPYTLTPDQGVAFRRENIGAIPQGLGWIPELRMIEQIAFPMRLADIENAEILRAVKALTTELLPLYDLYNTPGRCSARKQAHGAILRAVICKPKVLVFQGFLDDLPDLDTDTLWRTLWKLRPEGSVLIYLSGAPAPKQVQWTRELRV
;
A
#
# COMPACT_ATOMS: atom_id res chain seq x y z
N MET A 1 0.59 24.89 -6.85
CA MET A 1 0.61 23.82 -5.85
C MET A 1 1.32 22.65 -6.52
N GLY A 2 2.27 21.99 -5.86
CA GLY A 2 2.93 20.80 -6.41
C GLY A 2 2.01 19.59 -6.33
N HIS A 3 2.30 18.55 -7.11
CA HIS A 3 1.60 17.27 -7.03
C HIS A 3 1.88 16.57 -5.69
N LEU A 4 0.95 15.73 -5.23
CA LEU A 4 1.14 14.95 -4.00
C LEU A 4 2.22 13.88 -4.17
N ILE A 5 2.32 13.29 -5.36
CA ILE A 5 3.40 12.40 -5.74
C ILE A 5 3.93 12.77 -7.12
N GLU A 6 5.26 12.82 -7.23
CA GLU A 6 5.98 12.99 -8.48
C GLU A 6 6.99 11.85 -8.59
N ALA A 7 6.85 11.01 -9.61
CA ALA A 7 7.68 9.84 -9.81
C ALA A 7 8.28 9.85 -11.22
N SER A 8 9.59 9.76 -11.32
CA SER A 8 10.31 9.61 -12.58
C SER A 8 11.58 8.81 -12.31
N PHE A 9 11.54 7.47 -12.45
CA PHE A 9 12.63 6.61 -12.00
C PHE A 9 12.77 5.30 -12.78
N ILE A 10 13.97 4.71 -12.72
CA ILE A 10 14.30 3.36 -13.14
C ILE A 10 14.71 2.57 -11.90
N PRO A 11 14.01 1.50 -11.53
CA PRO A 11 14.27 0.78 -10.28
C PRO A 11 15.56 -0.06 -10.33
N ASP A 12 15.95 -0.59 -11.50
CA ASP A 12 17.11 -1.47 -11.65
C ASP A 12 17.61 -1.43 -13.09
N LEU A 13 18.75 -0.79 -13.32
CA LEU A 13 19.42 -0.73 -14.64
C LEU A 13 20.01 -2.07 -15.09
N ARG A 14 20.26 -3.00 -14.15
CA ARG A 14 20.84 -4.31 -14.47
C ARG A 14 19.83 -5.32 -15.01
N SER A 15 18.55 -5.09 -14.71
CA SER A 15 17.44 -5.88 -15.28
C SER A 15 17.16 -5.53 -16.73
N ALA A 16 17.83 -4.52 -17.29
CA ALA A 16 17.62 -3.95 -18.60
C ALA A 16 18.14 -4.86 -19.73
N GLY A 17 17.30 -5.76 -20.21
CA GLY A 17 17.34 -6.17 -21.61
C GLY A 17 16.71 -5.06 -22.44
N ASN A 18 17.51 -4.26 -23.15
CA ASN A 18 17.12 -3.30 -24.19
C ASN A 18 15.77 -2.58 -24.00
N LEU A 19 15.71 -1.41 -23.38
CA LEU A 19 14.58 -0.51 -23.17
C LEU A 19 13.82 -0.69 -21.85
N GLU A 20 14.49 -0.59 -20.70
CA GLU A 20 13.75 -0.27 -19.48
C GLU A 20 13.16 1.13 -19.62
N ARG A 21 11.83 1.16 -19.69
CA ARG A 21 11.12 2.43 -19.67
C ARG A 21 11.13 2.95 -18.26
N MET A 22 11.56 4.19 -18.12
CA MET A 22 11.40 4.95 -16.88
C MET A 22 9.91 5.01 -16.53
N LEU A 23 9.56 4.68 -15.28
CA LEU A 23 8.22 4.93 -14.76
C LEU A 23 8.11 6.42 -14.46
N THR A 24 7.20 7.10 -15.16
CA THR A 24 7.00 8.54 -14.98
C THR A 24 5.52 8.83 -14.83
N PHE A 25 5.15 9.45 -13.71
CA PHE A 25 3.80 9.97 -13.47
C PHE A 25 3.81 11.01 -12.35
N GLU A 26 2.77 11.80 -12.34
CA GLU A 26 2.42 12.75 -11.29
C GLU A 26 0.99 12.42 -10.83
N ALA A 27 0.69 12.62 -9.56
CA ALA A 27 -0.65 12.42 -9.03
C ALA A 27 -1.01 13.49 -7.99
N ASP A 28 -2.22 13.96 -8.07
CA ASP A 28 -2.82 14.90 -7.14
C ASP A 28 -3.59 14.17 -6.03
N ALA A 29 -3.95 14.91 -4.99
CA ALA A 29 -4.76 14.38 -3.90
C ALA A 29 -6.06 13.77 -4.42
N GLY A 30 -6.32 12.52 -4.06
CA GLY A 30 -7.50 11.76 -4.48
C GLY A 30 -7.32 10.90 -5.73
N ASP A 31 -6.23 11.05 -6.47
CA ASP A 31 -5.97 10.27 -7.68
C ASP A 31 -5.87 8.75 -7.45
N THR A 32 -6.10 8.02 -8.51
CA THR A 32 -5.99 6.55 -8.59
C THR A 32 -5.16 6.17 -9.80
N ILE A 33 -4.04 5.51 -9.57
CA ILE A 33 -3.08 5.14 -10.61
C ILE A 33 -3.01 3.61 -10.70
N PHE A 34 -3.28 3.07 -11.86
CA PHE A 34 -3.05 1.66 -12.16
C PHE A 34 -1.75 1.53 -12.98
N ILE A 35 -0.86 0.63 -12.54
CA ILE A 35 0.40 0.35 -13.23
C ILE A 35 0.42 -1.12 -13.62
N ASN A 36 0.25 -1.40 -14.91
CA ASN A 36 0.35 -2.74 -15.46
C ASN A 36 1.81 -3.05 -15.80
N SER A 37 2.38 -4.04 -15.15
CA SER A 37 3.75 -4.49 -15.36
C SER A 37 3.93 -5.96 -15.02
N SER A 38 5.03 -6.57 -15.47
CA SER A 38 5.35 -7.94 -15.07
C SER A 38 5.52 -8.07 -13.54
N PRO A 39 5.32 -9.26 -12.95
CA PRO A 39 5.41 -9.45 -11.50
C PRO A 39 6.74 -8.94 -10.91
N LYS A 40 7.87 -9.22 -11.56
CA LYS A 40 9.19 -8.75 -11.11
C LYS A 40 9.30 -7.23 -11.13
N ARG A 41 8.77 -6.56 -12.15
CA ARG A 41 8.77 -5.09 -12.23
C ARG A 41 7.81 -4.48 -11.23
N SER A 42 6.64 -5.08 -11.04
CA SER A 42 5.69 -4.66 -10.01
C SER A 42 6.33 -4.65 -8.62
N GLU A 43 7.11 -5.69 -8.29
CA GLU A 43 7.85 -5.76 -7.03
C GLU A 43 8.88 -4.63 -6.91
N GLN A 44 9.69 -4.40 -7.93
CA GLN A 44 10.69 -3.34 -7.93
C GLN A 44 10.06 -1.94 -7.83
N PHE A 45 8.97 -1.69 -8.57
CA PHE A 45 8.23 -0.42 -8.47
C PHE A 45 7.60 -0.25 -7.09
N PHE A 46 7.02 -1.32 -6.53
CA PHE A 46 6.47 -1.29 -5.17
C PHE A 46 7.54 -0.91 -4.15
N GLU A 47 8.71 -1.53 -4.19
CA GLU A 47 9.82 -1.24 -3.27
C GLU A 47 10.27 0.23 -3.36
N VAL A 48 10.41 0.75 -4.59
CA VAL A 48 10.79 2.16 -4.79
C VAL A 48 9.68 3.09 -4.34
N LEU A 49 8.44 2.90 -4.74
CA LEU A 49 7.32 3.76 -4.34
C LEU A 49 7.05 3.74 -2.83
N CYS A 50 7.41 2.65 -2.16
CA CYS A 50 7.33 2.54 -0.70
C CYS A 50 8.56 3.09 0.04
N GLY A 51 9.57 3.63 -0.66
CA GLY A 51 10.80 4.12 -0.03
C GLY A 51 11.65 3.01 0.61
N LEU A 52 11.54 1.77 0.12
CA LEU A 52 12.28 0.61 0.61
C LEU A 52 13.54 0.32 -0.22
N ARG A 53 13.58 0.81 -1.45
CA ARG A 53 14.69 0.62 -2.40
C ARG A 53 14.98 1.92 -3.11
N VAL A 54 16.23 2.35 -3.06
CA VAL A 54 16.71 3.49 -3.86
C VAL A 54 16.64 3.13 -5.35
N PRO A 55 16.04 3.94 -6.21
CA PRO A 55 16.07 3.71 -7.66
C PRO A 55 17.49 3.88 -8.20
N ASP A 56 17.86 3.13 -9.25
CA ASP A 56 19.17 3.26 -9.90
C ASP A 56 19.29 4.57 -10.68
N ALA A 57 18.18 5.16 -11.10
CA ALA A 57 18.13 6.47 -11.73
C ALA A 57 16.79 7.16 -11.47
N GLY A 58 16.81 8.50 -11.41
CA GLY A 58 15.61 9.31 -11.22
C GLY A 58 15.24 9.54 -9.77
N THR A 59 14.00 9.99 -9.52
CA THR A 59 13.53 10.41 -8.21
C THR A 59 12.07 10.02 -7.98
N VAL A 60 11.69 9.94 -6.71
CA VAL A 60 10.30 9.88 -6.25
C VAL A 60 10.13 10.94 -5.17
N LEU A 61 9.20 11.85 -5.34
CA LEU A 61 8.83 12.83 -4.33
C LEU A 61 7.42 12.51 -3.82
N ILE A 62 7.25 12.52 -2.51
CA ILE A 62 5.94 12.42 -1.85
C ILE A 62 5.77 13.67 -1.00
N ASP A 63 4.79 14.48 -1.35
CA ASP A 63 4.55 15.79 -0.73
C ASP A 63 5.81 16.67 -0.76
N GLY A 64 6.53 16.64 -1.90
CA GLY A 64 7.77 17.36 -2.14
C GLY A 64 9.01 16.80 -1.42
N ILE A 65 8.91 15.70 -0.69
CA ILE A 65 10.02 15.08 0.03
C ILE A 65 10.52 13.84 -0.72
N ASP A 66 11.82 13.79 -0.97
CA ASP A 66 12.51 12.60 -1.46
C ASP A 66 12.83 11.68 -0.28
N PRO A 67 12.19 10.50 -0.15
CA PRO A 67 12.39 9.60 0.97
C PRO A 67 13.82 9.03 1.08
N TYR A 68 14.59 9.09 0.00
CA TYR A 68 15.95 8.56 -0.05
C TYR A 68 17.02 9.53 0.42
N THR A 69 16.66 10.81 0.63
CA THR A 69 17.55 11.82 1.21
C THR A 69 17.47 11.87 2.75
N LEU A 70 16.50 11.15 3.32
CA LEU A 70 16.26 11.12 4.76
C LEU A 70 17.26 10.20 5.48
N THR A 71 17.55 10.53 6.74
CA THR A 71 18.28 9.58 7.61
C THR A 71 17.45 8.30 7.84
N PRO A 72 18.06 7.18 8.26
CA PRO A 72 17.32 5.94 8.50
C PRO A 72 16.09 6.12 9.41
N ASP A 73 16.23 6.83 10.53
CA ASP A 73 15.14 7.08 11.48
C ASP A 73 14.04 7.95 10.89
N GLN A 74 14.43 9.02 10.19
CA GLN A 74 13.49 9.88 9.46
C GLN A 74 12.77 9.11 8.36
N GLY A 75 13.46 8.23 7.64
CA GLY A 75 12.87 7.38 6.62
C GLY A 75 11.84 6.40 7.18
N VAL A 76 12.08 5.83 8.35
CA VAL A 76 11.11 4.97 9.06
C VAL A 76 9.87 5.78 9.45
N ALA A 77 10.05 6.94 10.07
CA ALA A 77 8.94 7.82 10.45
C ALA A 77 8.14 8.28 9.22
N PHE A 78 8.83 8.71 8.18
CA PHE A 78 8.22 9.15 6.92
C PHE A 78 7.34 8.07 6.29
N ARG A 79 7.85 6.84 6.13
CA ARG A 79 7.07 5.72 5.57
C ARG A 79 5.82 5.44 6.39
N ARG A 80 5.96 5.36 7.71
CA ARG A 80 4.84 5.10 8.62
C ARG A 80 3.73 6.16 8.51
N GLU A 81 4.09 7.42 8.38
CA GLU A 81 3.15 8.54 8.35
C GLU A 81 2.54 8.80 6.98
N ASN A 82 3.26 8.49 5.91
CA ASN A 82 2.87 8.89 4.57
C ASN A 82 2.49 7.73 3.65
N ILE A 83 2.91 6.49 3.95
CA ILE A 83 2.74 5.36 3.04
C ILE A 83 1.99 4.20 3.70
N GLY A 84 0.86 3.83 3.12
CA GLY A 84 0.15 2.59 3.43
C GLY A 84 0.43 1.56 2.35
N ALA A 85 1.09 0.45 2.71
CA ALA A 85 1.58 -0.52 1.74
C ALA A 85 0.94 -1.90 1.92
N ILE A 86 0.57 -2.55 0.79
CA ILE A 86 0.18 -3.97 0.76
C ILE A 86 0.99 -4.66 -0.35
N PRO A 87 2.00 -5.47 -0.01
CA PRO A 87 2.73 -6.26 -0.99
C PRO A 87 1.89 -7.44 -1.48
N GLN A 88 2.26 -8.03 -2.61
CA GLN A 88 1.77 -9.35 -3.01
C GLN A 88 2.07 -10.34 -1.87
N GLY A 89 1.14 -11.19 -1.48
CA GLY A 89 1.31 -12.08 -0.32
C GLY A 89 1.11 -11.41 1.05
N LEU A 90 0.61 -10.16 1.07
CA LEU A 90 0.11 -9.43 2.25
C LEU A 90 1.15 -9.07 3.33
N GLY A 91 2.35 -9.67 3.35
CA GLY A 91 3.42 -9.36 4.31
C GLY A 91 3.03 -9.59 5.78
N TRP A 92 2.44 -10.74 6.09
CA TRP A 92 2.08 -11.11 7.46
C TRP A 92 3.28 -11.62 8.26
N ILE A 93 3.31 -11.31 9.55
CA ILE A 93 4.16 -11.97 10.55
C ILE A 93 3.33 -13.14 11.11
N PRO A 94 3.69 -14.41 10.82
CA PRO A 94 2.81 -15.56 11.10
C PRO A 94 2.39 -15.72 12.56
N GLU A 95 3.24 -15.31 13.49
CA GLU A 95 3.07 -15.46 14.94
C GLU A 95 2.15 -14.40 15.55
N LEU A 96 1.98 -13.25 14.88
CA LEU A 96 1.16 -12.17 15.39
C LEU A 96 -0.33 -12.37 15.05
N ARG A 97 -1.19 -12.03 15.98
CA ARG A 97 -2.65 -12.01 15.78
C ARG A 97 -3.05 -10.89 14.83
N MET A 98 -4.19 -11.02 14.17
CA MET A 98 -4.68 -9.99 13.24
C MET A 98 -4.77 -8.60 13.88
N ILE A 99 -5.21 -8.50 15.13
CA ILE A 99 -5.25 -7.23 15.87
C ILE A 99 -3.87 -6.61 16.04
N GLU A 100 -2.85 -7.44 16.30
CA GLU A 100 -1.47 -6.98 16.45
C GLU A 100 -0.87 -6.55 15.13
N GLN A 101 -1.19 -7.27 14.05
CA GLN A 101 -0.81 -6.91 12.68
C GLN A 101 -1.39 -5.57 12.25
N ILE A 102 -2.69 -5.35 12.50
CA ILE A 102 -3.39 -4.10 12.16
C ILE A 102 -2.81 -2.95 12.98
N ALA A 103 -2.54 -3.17 14.27
CA ALA A 103 -1.99 -2.17 15.17
C ALA A 103 -0.49 -1.88 14.95
N PHE A 104 0.22 -2.75 14.22
CA PHE A 104 1.68 -2.73 14.14
C PHE A 104 2.27 -1.38 13.71
N PRO A 105 1.75 -0.69 12.67
CA PRO A 105 2.27 0.62 12.28
C PRO A 105 2.17 1.67 13.39
N MET A 106 1.08 1.67 14.16
CA MET A 106 0.91 2.60 15.28
C MET A 106 1.82 2.28 16.46
N ARG A 107 2.08 0.99 16.73
CA ARG A 107 3.01 0.57 17.80
C ARG A 107 4.44 1.02 17.55
N LEU A 108 4.86 1.09 16.29
CA LEU A 108 6.17 1.62 15.91
C LEU A 108 6.29 3.14 16.08
N ALA A 109 5.19 3.83 16.42
CA ALA A 109 5.11 5.28 16.59
C ALA A 109 5.10 5.71 18.05
N ASP A 110 5.34 4.81 19.00
CA ASP A 110 5.22 5.06 20.45
C ASP A 110 3.85 5.66 20.87
N ILE A 111 2.81 5.34 20.10
CA ILE A 111 1.44 5.77 20.39
C ILE A 111 0.89 4.97 21.58
N GLU A 112 0.16 5.63 22.46
CA GLU A 112 -0.42 4.99 23.65
C GLU A 112 -1.35 3.82 23.28
N ASN A 113 -1.26 2.72 24.03
CA ASN A 113 -2.08 1.52 23.81
C ASN A 113 -3.58 1.80 23.76
N ALA A 114 -4.06 2.74 24.60
CA ALA A 114 -5.49 3.13 24.61
C ALA A 114 -5.93 3.79 23.29
N GLU A 115 -5.08 4.57 22.67
CA GLU A 115 -5.33 5.18 21.37
C GLU A 115 -5.30 4.16 20.25
N ILE A 116 -4.31 3.27 20.25
CA ILE A 116 -4.21 2.14 19.30
C ILE A 116 -5.49 1.29 19.35
N LEU A 117 -5.93 0.90 20.56
CA LEU A 117 -7.15 0.09 20.71
C LEU A 117 -8.40 0.82 20.21
N ARG A 118 -8.51 2.13 20.45
CA ARG A 118 -9.62 2.95 19.91
C ARG A 118 -9.59 2.97 18.37
N ALA A 119 -8.43 3.20 17.77
CA ALA A 119 -8.27 3.24 16.32
C ALA A 119 -8.60 1.88 15.68
N VAL A 120 -8.05 0.78 16.20
CA VAL A 120 -8.35 -0.57 15.72
C VAL A 120 -9.83 -0.88 15.86
N LYS A 121 -10.43 -0.60 17.02
CA LYS A 121 -11.88 -0.82 17.24
C LYS A 121 -12.73 -0.04 16.24
N ALA A 122 -12.43 1.24 16.01
CA ALA A 122 -13.18 2.07 15.08
C ALA A 122 -13.15 1.52 13.64
N LEU A 123 -12.00 0.97 13.22
CA LEU A 123 -11.84 0.40 11.87
C LEU A 123 -12.43 -1.00 11.73
N THR A 124 -12.45 -1.81 12.79
CA THR A 124 -12.79 -3.24 12.70
C THR A 124 -14.25 -3.55 13.02
N THR A 125 -14.98 -2.68 13.71
CA THR A 125 -16.30 -2.95 14.29
C THR A 125 -17.30 -3.55 13.29
N GLU A 126 -17.25 -3.17 12.01
CA GLU A 126 -18.16 -3.65 10.98
C GLU A 126 -17.55 -4.69 10.02
N LEU A 127 -16.22 -4.87 10.06
CA LEU A 127 -15.50 -5.57 8.99
C LEU A 127 -14.92 -6.92 9.42
N LEU A 128 -14.47 -7.03 10.67
CA LEU A 128 -13.88 -8.25 11.21
C LEU A 128 -14.52 -8.58 12.56
N PRO A 129 -15.16 -9.75 12.70
CA PRO A 129 -15.62 -10.22 14.00
C PRO A 129 -14.49 -10.28 15.02
N LEU A 130 -14.79 -9.99 16.29
CA LEU A 130 -13.81 -10.02 17.39
C LEU A 130 -13.00 -11.32 17.42
N TYR A 131 -13.64 -12.43 17.16
CA TYR A 131 -13.01 -13.74 17.09
C TYR A 131 -11.86 -13.78 16.05
N ASP A 132 -12.04 -13.19 14.87
CA ASP A 132 -11.01 -13.16 13.82
C ASP A 132 -9.83 -12.26 14.18
N LEU A 133 -10.07 -11.20 14.96
CA LEU A 133 -9.02 -10.31 15.42
C LEU A 133 -7.99 -11.00 16.33
N TYR A 134 -8.41 -12.03 17.06
CA TYR A 134 -7.54 -12.80 17.95
C TYR A 134 -6.91 -14.03 17.29
N ASN A 135 -7.26 -14.34 16.04
CA ASN A 135 -6.61 -15.39 15.26
C ASN A 135 -5.33 -14.89 14.60
N THR A 136 -4.39 -15.81 14.35
CA THR A 136 -3.26 -15.56 13.46
C THR A 136 -3.72 -15.56 12.00
N PRO A 137 -2.99 -14.94 11.06
CA PRO A 137 -3.37 -14.90 9.65
C PRO A 137 -3.67 -16.27 9.05
N GLY A 138 -2.86 -17.28 9.35
CA GLY A 138 -3.04 -18.64 8.84
C GLY A 138 -4.35 -19.34 9.28
N ARG A 139 -5.08 -18.78 10.25
CA ARG A 139 -6.40 -19.24 10.68
C ARG A 139 -7.55 -18.43 10.11
N CYS A 140 -7.25 -17.43 9.29
CA CYS A 140 -8.23 -16.58 8.63
C CYS A 140 -8.35 -16.94 7.15
N SER A 141 -9.57 -16.81 6.58
CA SER A 141 -9.76 -16.96 5.13
C SER A 141 -8.98 -15.86 4.38
N ALA A 142 -8.66 -16.11 3.11
CA ALA A 142 -7.95 -15.13 2.25
C ALA A 142 -8.65 -13.76 2.24
N ARG A 143 -10.00 -13.72 2.14
CA ARG A 143 -10.78 -12.49 2.24
C ARG A 143 -10.56 -11.74 3.57
N LYS A 144 -10.56 -12.45 4.70
CA LYS A 144 -10.32 -11.83 6.02
C LYS A 144 -8.90 -11.32 6.17
N GLN A 145 -7.94 -12.05 5.62
CA GLN A 145 -6.56 -11.59 5.54
C GLN A 145 -6.46 -10.31 4.70
N ALA A 146 -7.08 -10.26 3.52
CA ALA A 146 -7.09 -9.07 2.68
C ALA A 146 -7.76 -7.86 3.38
N HIS A 147 -8.88 -8.06 4.10
CA HIS A 147 -9.46 -7.02 4.95
C HIS A 147 -8.48 -6.51 6.00
N GLY A 148 -7.82 -7.41 6.71
CA GLY A 148 -6.80 -7.05 7.71
C GLY A 148 -5.63 -6.26 7.10
N ALA A 149 -5.20 -6.61 5.89
CA ALA A 149 -4.15 -5.89 5.17
C ALA A 149 -4.57 -4.45 4.81
N ILE A 150 -5.82 -4.27 4.35
CA ILE A 150 -6.39 -2.93 4.10
C ILE A 150 -6.41 -2.12 5.40
N LEU A 151 -6.91 -2.70 6.50
CA LEU A 151 -6.97 -2.02 7.80
C LEU A 151 -5.58 -1.59 8.28
N ARG A 152 -4.58 -2.46 8.17
CA ARG A 152 -3.19 -2.14 8.50
C ARG A 152 -2.63 -1.01 7.64
N ALA A 153 -2.94 -1.00 6.36
CA ALA A 153 -2.43 0.01 5.44
C ALA A 153 -3.04 1.41 5.70
N VAL A 154 -4.29 1.49 6.16
CA VAL A 154 -4.99 2.79 6.34
C VAL A 154 -4.96 3.33 7.77
N ILE A 155 -4.53 2.53 8.76
CA ILE A 155 -4.68 2.90 10.18
C ILE A 155 -3.95 4.18 10.57
N CYS A 156 -2.80 4.45 9.95
CA CYS A 156 -2.03 5.68 10.15
C CYS A 156 -2.50 6.84 9.26
N LYS A 157 -3.59 6.68 8.51
CA LYS A 157 -4.14 7.68 7.58
C LYS A 157 -3.10 8.21 6.58
N PRO A 158 -2.42 7.34 5.83
CA PRO A 158 -1.33 7.73 4.93
C PRO A 158 -1.82 8.61 3.79
N LYS A 159 -0.91 9.40 3.22
CA LYS A 159 -1.14 10.22 2.03
C LYS A 159 -1.12 9.39 0.75
N VAL A 160 -0.35 8.30 0.72
CA VAL A 160 -0.20 7.42 -0.44
C VAL A 160 -0.46 5.97 -0.04
N LEU A 161 -1.29 5.30 -0.80
CA LEU A 161 -1.55 3.86 -0.69
C LEU A 161 -0.88 3.16 -1.88
N VAL A 162 0.05 2.24 -1.63
CA VAL A 162 0.74 1.47 -2.66
C VAL A 162 0.43 0.00 -2.48
N PHE A 163 -0.26 -0.59 -3.43
CA PHE A 163 -0.71 -1.98 -3.39
C PHE A 163 -0.18 -2.76 -4.58
N GLN A 164 0.30 -3.97 -4.32
CA GLN A 164 0.85 -4.85 -5.34
C GLN A 164 0.06 -6.16 -5.40
N GLY A 165 -0.77 -6.34 -6.42
CA GLY A 165 -1.40 -7.61 -6.79
C GLY A 165 -2.14 -8.37 -5.70
N PHE A 166 -2.47 -7.72 -4.58
CA PHE A 166 -2.97 -8.43 -3.39
C PHE A 166 -4.40 -8.98 -3.54
N LEU A 167 -5.11 -8.55 -4.58
CA LEU A 167 -6.45 -9.03 -4.91
C LEU A 167 -6.49 -9.92 -6.15
N ASP A 168 -5.38 -10.08 -6.87
CA ASP A 168 -5.33 -10.72 -8.18
C ASP A 168 -5.79 -12.21 -8.14
N ASP A 169 -5.53 -12.89 -7.03
CA ASP A 169 -5.86 -14.32 -6.85
C ASP A 169 -7.19 -14.56 -6.10
N LEU A 170 -7.96 -13.50 -5.84
CA LEU A 170 -9.22 -13.61 -5.10
C LEU A 170 -10.43 -13.73 -6.06
N PRO A 171 -11.49 -14.45 -5.66
CA PRO A 171 -12.75 -14.49 -6.41
C PRO A 171 -13.37 -13.09 -6.56
N ASP A 172 -14.04 -12.84 -7.69
CA ASP A 172 -14.65 -11.54 -8.02
C ASP A 172 -15.56 -10.97 -6.91
N LEU A 173 -16.38 -11.83 -6.30
CA LEU A 173 -17.30 -11.40 -5.22
C LEU A 173 -16.55 -10.89 -3.98
N ASP A 174 -15.44 -11.52 -3.65
CA ASP A 174 -14.58 -11.08 -2.55
C ASP A 174 -13.85 -9.79 -2.91
N THR A 175 -13.37 -9.68 -4.13
CA THR A 175 -12.71 -8.50 -4.68
C THR A 175 -13.62 -7.28 -4.63
N ASP A 176 -14.89 -7.40 -5.07
CA ASP A 176 -15.88 -6.32 -4.99
C ASP A 176 -16.09 -5.80 -3.57
N THR A 177 -16.19 -6.73 -2.62
CA THR A 177 -16.37 -6.38 -1.20
C THR A 177 -15.14 -5.66 -0.64
N LEU A 178 -13.94 -6.10 -1.02
CA LEU A 178 -12.68 -5.50 -0.56
C LEU A 178 -12.47 -4.11 -1.15
N TRP A 179 -12.81 -3.87 -2.43
CA TRP A 179 -12.78 -2.54 -3.02
C TRP A 179 -13.75 -1.58 -2.34
N ARG A 180 -14.99 -2.01 -2.04
CA ARG A 180 -15.94 -1.18 -1.28
C ARG A 180 -15.42 -0.84 0.11
N THR A 181 -14.79 -1.82 0.78
CA THR A 181 -14.15 -1.59 2.08
C THR A 181 -13.04 -0.56 1.98
N LEU A 182 -12.17 -0.69 0.99
CA LEU A 182 -11.08 0.26 0.76
C LEU A 182 -11.62 1.68 0.53
N TRP A 183 -12.63 1.82 -0.34
CA TRP A 183 -13.23 3.14 -0.60
C TRP A 183 -13.86 3.78 0.64
N LYS A 184 -14.50 2.98 1.50
CA LYS A 184 -15.07 3.46 2.77
C LYS A 184 -13.99 3.93 3.76
N LEU A 185 -12.82 3.29 3.76
CA LEU A 185 -11.76 3.50 4.74
C LEU A 185 -10.59 4.35 4.22
N ARG A 186 -10.52 4.56 2.91
CA ARG A 186 -9.45 5.33 2.27
C ARG A 186 -9.38 6.72 2.90
N PRO A 187 -8.20 7.16 3.38
CA PRO A 187 -8.04 8.52 3.88
C PRO A 187 -8.39 9.54 2.80
N GLU A 188 -9.12 10.58 3.19
CA GLU A 188 -9.51 11.66 2.28
C GLU A 188 -8.27 12.30 1.64
N GLY A 189 -8.31 12.50 0.32
CA GLY A 189 -7.22 13.06 -0.44
C GLY A 189 -6.01 12.13 -0.63
N SER A 190 -6.02 10.89 -0.12
CA SER A 190 -4.89 9.98 -0.39
C SER A 190 -4.83 9.57 -1.86
N VAL A 191 -3.62 9.39 -2.40
CA VAL A 191 -3.40 8.77 -3.72
C VAL A 191 -3.41 7.26 -3.57
N LEU A 192 -4.07 6.55 -4.47
CA LEU A 192 -3.99 5.09 -4.58
C LEU A 192 -3.18 4.68 -5.80
N ILE A 193 -2.15 3.88 -5.60
CA ILE A 193 -1.36 3.23 -6.65
C ILE A 193 -1.55 1.73 -6.55
N TYR A 194 -2.01 1.09 -7.62
CA TYR A 194 -2.17 -0.36 -7.70
C TYR A 194 -1.28 -0.93 -8.81
N LEU A 195 -0.39 -1.81 -8.44
CA LEU A 195 0.59 -2.46 -9.32
C LEU A 195 0.14 -3.91 -9.57
N SER A 196 -0.04 -4.31 -10.82
CA SER A 196 -0.44 -5.68 -11.15
C SER A 196 -0.06 -6.09 -12.57
N GLY A 197 0.19 -7.37 -12.76
CA GLY A 197 0.29 -7.99 -14.10
C GLY A 197 -1.08 -8.36 -14.70
N ALA A 198 -2.14 -8.37 -13.89
CA ALA A 198 -3.51 -8.61 -14.32
C ALA A 198 -4.13 -7.35 -14.97
N PRO A 199 -5.29 -7.46 -15.64
CA PRO A 199 -6.05 -6.31 -16.09
C PRO A 199 -6.49 -5.39 -14.96
N ALA A 200 -6.63 -4.10 -15.25
CA ALA A 200 -7.10 -3.13 -14.27
C ALA A 200 -8.46 -3.53 -13.67
N PRO A 201 -8.59 -3.51 -12.33
CA PRO A 201 -9.85 -3.78 -11.65
C PRO A 201 -10.97 -2.85 -12.12
N LYS A 202 -12.08 -3.42 -12.59
CA LYS A 202 -13.23 -2.68 -13.13
C LYS A 202 -14.02 -1.92 -12.05
N GLN A 203 -13.83 -2.27 -10.79
CA GLN A 203 -14.47 -1.67 -9.62
C GLN A 203 -13.93 -0.28 -9.29
N VAL A 204 -12.83 0.10 -9.92
CA VAL A 204 -12.12 1.37 -9.68
C VAL A 204 -12.16 2.22 -10.94
N GLN A 205 -12.51 3.48 -10.77
CA GLN A 205 -12.30 4.49 -11.81
C GLN A 205 -10.85 4.98 -11.67
N TRP A 206 -9.99 4.55 -12.60
CA TRP A 206 -8.59 4.95 -12.61
C TRP A 206 -8.42 6.33 -13.25
N THR A 207 -7.74 7.23 -12.51
CA THR A 207 -7.35 8.54 -13.04
C THR A 207 -6.32 8.38 -14.16
N ARG A 208 -5.39 7.41 -13.98
CA ARG A 208 -4.39 7.06 -15.00
C ARG A 208 -4.15 5.56 -15.02
N GLU A 209 -3.92 5.03 -16.23
CA GLU A 209 -3.47 3.66 -16.46
C GLU A 209 -2.14 3.70 -17.20
N LEU A 210 -1.11 3.09 -16.63
CA LEU A 210 0.24 3.02 -17.16
C LEU A 210 0.59 1.58 -17.52
N ARG A 211 1.29 1.38 -18.63
CA ARG A 211 1.86 0.08 -19.04
C ARG A 211 3.38 0.22 -19.20
N VAL A 212 4.13 -0.61 -18.46
CA VAL A 212 5.60 -0.52 -18.38
C VAL A 212 6.25 -1.90 -18.49
#